data_ce3d4e38dc33b566214f215e82e1c74c
#
_entry.id   ce3d4e38dc33b566214f215e82e1c74c
#
_cell.length_a   1.000
_cell.length_b   1.000
_cell.length_c   1.000
_cell.angle_alpha   90.00
_cell.angle_beta   90.00
_cell.angle_gamma   90.00
#
_symmetry.space_group_name_H-M   'P 1'
#
loop_
_entity.id
_entity.type
_entity.pdbx_description
1 polymer ?
#
loop_
_entity_poly.entity_id
_entity_poly.type
_entity_poly.pdbx_seq_one_letter_code
_entity_poly.pdbx_strand_id
1 'polypeptide(L)'
;MDTQTTATKPITDLPVGLGISDDYPCICIQDYETNFFQWFNLYEIFQASDWDYEEFKHLMEKARKSVLKNPNSEWFYPDCQYLHSIYSEHIDDYELFQYMESLEQAINDGYSVSLHEEFIGHFGNSYFGDLSEYYYGEFDSTKEFCEHYVESTIDLDSIPDVITSNINYDNMWYDLQHDFVEIEADRTTYFFINH
;
A
#
# COMPACT_ATOMS: atom_id res chain seq x y z
N MET A 1 1.28 54.01 -23.98
CA MET A 1 1.95 52.66 -23.90
C MET A 1 1.74 52.18 -22.51
N ASP A 2 0.64 51.46 -22.28
CA ASP A 2 0.30 50.93 -20.97
C ASP A 2 0.90 49.53 -20.86
N THR A 3 1.91 49.41 -20.03
CA THR A 3 2.51 48.16 -19.60
C THR A 3 1.56 47.52 -18.61
N GLN A 4 0.74 46.58 -19.07
CA GLN A 4 0.01 45.65 -18.18
C GLN A 4 1.03 44.76 -17.47
N THR A 5 1.26 45.07 -16.20
CA THR A 5 1.94 44.18 -15.26
C THR A 5 0.99 43.01 -14.95
N THR A 6 1.26 41.87 -15.55
CA THR A 6 0.60 40.60 -15.16
C THR A 6 0.98 40.32 -13.72
N ALA A 7 0.05 40.54 -12.80
CA ALA A 7 0.19 40.14 -11.41
C ALA A 7 0.31 38.62 -11.36
N THR A 8 1.47 38.12 -11.00
CA THR A 8 1.70 36.73 -10.63
C THR A 8 0.83 36.43 -9.40
N LYS A 9 -0.12 35.51 -9.56
CA LYS A 9 -0.92 34.99 -8.46
C LYS A 9 0.03 34.48 -7.36
N PRO A 10 -0.20 34.82 -6.09
CA PRO A 10 0.70 34.35 -5.04
C PRO A 10 0.67 32.82 -4.96
N ILE A 11 1.85 32.23 -4.73
CA ILE A 11 2.15 30.79 -4.68
C ILE A 11 1.46 30.07 -3.48
N THR A 12 0.56 30.74 -2.77
CA THR A 12 -0.10 30.23 -1.56
C THR A 12 -1.27 29.26 -1.79
N ASP A 13 -1.58 28.90 -3.05
CA ASP A 13 -2.71 28.02 -3.42
C ASP A 13 -2.28 26.73 -4.15
N LEU A 14 -1.04 26.27 -3.95
CA LEU A 14 -0.68 24.93 -4.47
C LEU A 14 -1.47 23.85 -3.69
N PRO A 15 -2.00 22.84 -4.39
CA PRO A 15 -2.67 21.73 -3.73
C PRO A 15 -1.69 20.98 -2.84
N VAL A 16 -2.19 20.46 -1.72
CA VAL A 16 -1.43 19.60 -0.82
C VAL A 16 -1.00 18.34 -1.56
N GLY A 17 0.17 17.80 -1.22
CA GLY A 17 0.68 16.55 -1.79
C GLY A 17 1.20 16.69 -3.22
N LEU A 18 1.45 17.91 -3.74
CA LEU A 18 1.94 18.09 -5.10
C LEU A 18 3.36 17.51 -5.26
N GLY A 19 3.50 16.47 -6.07
CA GLY A 19 4.77 15.81 -6.39
C GLY A 19 4.72 14.29 -6.29
N ILE A 20 5.87 13.66 -6.45
CA ILE A 20 6.10 12.23 -6.29
C ILE A 20 6.88 12.02 -4.99
N SER A 21 6.56 10.95 -4.26
CA SER A 21 7.36 10.43 -3.16
C SER A 21 7.99 9.10 -3.58
N ASP A 22 9.23 8.86 -3.16
CA ASP A 22 9.88 7.57 -3.36
C ASP A 22 9.45 6.52 -2.32
N ASP A 23 8.81 6.98 -1.22
CA ASP A 23 8.53 6.15 -0.05
C ASP A 23 7.03 5.92 0.20
N TYR A 24 6.14 6.69 -0.45
CA TYR A 24 4.70 6.67 -0.15
C TYR A 24 3.84 6.61 -1.40
N PRO A 25 2.56 6.18 -1.27
CA PRO A 25 1.62 6.11 -2.37
C PRO A 25 1.44 7.44 -3.09
N CYS A 26 1.55 7.39 -4.42
CA CYS A 26 1.33 8.52 -5.29
C CYS A 26 0.35 8.18 -6.41
N ILE A 27 -0.40 9.17 -6.85
CA ILE A 27 -1.33 9.04 -7.96
C ILE A 27 -1.10 10.14 -8.98
N CYS A 28 -1.13 9.78 -10.25
CA CYS A 28 -1.09 10.73 -11.36
C CYS A 28 -2.52 11.12 -11.74
N ILE A 29 -2.83 12.39 -11.82
CA ILE A 29 -4.11 12.91 -12.30
C ILE A 29 -3.88 13.54 -13.67
N GLN A 30 -4.69 13.17 -14.67
CA GLN A 30 -4.61 13.69 -16.03
C GLN A 30 -5.92 14.29 -16.49
N ASP A 31 -5.85 15.48 -17.11
CA ASP A 31 -6.94 16.11 -17.86
C ASP A 31 -7.10 15.44 -19.22
N TYR A 32 -8.28 14.86 -19.45
CA TYR A 32 -8.59 14.11 -20.67
C TYR A 32 -8.53 14.98 -21.96
N GLU A 33 -8.92 16.26 -21.88
CA GLU A 33 -8.98 17.15 -23.03
C GLU A 33 -7.59 17.68 -23.45
N THR A 34 -6.73 17.99 -22.47
CA THR A 34 -5.45 18.65 -22.73
C THR A 34 -4.24 17.74 -22.62
N ASN A 35 -4.41 16.53 -22.11
CA ASN A 35 -3.35 15.60 -21.73
C ASN A 35 -2.36 16.20 -20.70
N PHE A 36 -2.71 17.29 -20.03
CA PHE A 36 -1.91 17.80 -18.92
C PHE A 36 -2.07 16.88 -17.73
N PHE A 37 -0.97 16.54 -17.07
CA PHE A 37 -0.97 15.66 -15.90
C PHE A 37 -0.11 16.22 -14.78
N GLN A 38 -0.39 15.75 -13.57
CA GLN A 38 0.34 16.09 -12.36
C GLN A 38 0.29 14.92 -11.37
N TRP A 39 1.42 14.69 -10.68
CA TRP A 39 1.52 13.71 -9.62
C TRP A 39 1.19 14.32 -8.26
N PHE A 40 0.58 13.51 -7.40
CA PHE A 40 0.23 13.86 -6.04
C PHE A 40 0.62 12.72 -5.09
N ASN A 41 1.26 13.08 -3.98
CA ASN A 41 1.53 12.19 -2.86
C ASN A 41 0.25 12.05 -2.03
N LEU A 42 -0.36 10.88 -2.07
CA LEU A 42 -1.62 10.62 -1.36
C LEU A 42 -1.46 10.60 0.15
N TYR A 43 -0.27 10.19 0.64
CA TYR A 43 0.00 10.18 2.07
C TYR A 43 0.02 11.60 2.66
N GLU A 44 0.60 12.57 1.95
CA GLU A 44 0.54 13.97 2.37
C GLU A 44 -0.90 14.53 2.35
N ILE A 45 -1.71 14.14 1.36
CA ILE A 45 -3.13 14.53 1.30
C ILE A 45 -3.90 13.92 2.48
N PHE A 46 -3.66 12.64 2.77
CA PHE A 46 -4.28 11.93 3.88
C PHE A 46 -3.91 12.55 5.24
N GLN A 47 -2.63 12.81 5.48
CA GLN A 47 -2.16 13.48 6.69
C GLN A 47 -2.77 14.89 6.83
N ALA A 48 -2.89 15.63 5.74
CA ALA A 48 -3.49 16.98 5.75
C ALA A 48 -5.00 16.98 5.98
N SER A 49 -5.67 15.85 5.75
CA SER A 49 -7.10 15.67 6.03
C SER A 49 -7.41 15.40 7.50
N ASP A 50 -6.37 15.24 8.34
CA ASP A 50 -6.49 14.86 9.76
C ASP A 50 -7.35 13.60 9.96
N TRP A 51 -7.23 12.66 9.00
CA TRP A 51 -7.94 11.37 8.95
C TRP A 51 -9.47 11.50 8.84
N ASP A 52 -9.94 12.64 8.36
CA ASP A 52 -11.35 12.87 8.06
C ASP A 52 -11.63 12.64 6.57
N TYR A 53 -12.58 11.75 6.28
CA TYR A 53 -12.92 11.40 4.90
C TYR A 53 -13.46 12.58 4.07
N GLU A 54 -14.29 13.42 4.65
CA GLU A 54 -14.88 14.55 3.91
C GLU A 54 -13.81 15.60 3.58
N GLU A 55 -12.84 15.82 4.49
CA GLU A 55 -11.70 16.69 4.20
C GLU A 55 -10.73 16.05 3.19
N PHE A 56 -10.44 14.74 3.29
CA PHE A 56 -9.65 14.02 2.29
C PHE A 56 -10.28 14.17 0.89
N LYS A 57 -11.56 13.90 0.75
CA LYS A 57 -12.31 14.06 -0.48
C LYS A 57 -12.27 15.49 -1.02
N HIS A 58 -12.38 16.49 -0.12
CA HIS A 58 -12.24 17.90 -0.48
C HIS A 58 -10.83 18.22 -1.03
N LEU A 59 -9.78 17.70 -0.39
CA LEU A 59 -8.40 17.87 -0.85
C LEU A 59 -8.14 17.18 -2.18
N MET A 60 -8.67 15.97 -2.39
CA MET A 60 -8.62 15.26 -3.66
C MET A 60 -9.35 16.02 -4.77
N GLU A 61 -10.49 16.61 -4.47
CA GLU A 61 -11.21 17.47 -5.43
C GLU A 61 -10.39 18.73 -5.79
N LYS A 62 -9.68 19.34 -4.83
CA LYS A 62 -8.75 20.44 -5.09
C LYS A 62 -7.58 20.01 -5.97
N ALA A 63 -6.99 18.83 -5.71
CA ALA A 63 -5.93 18.27 -6.53
C ALA A 63 -6.40 18.10 -7.98
N ARG A 64 -7.55 17.46 -8.21
CA ARG A 64 -8.15 17.31 -9.54
C ARG A 64 -8.40 18.65 -10.23
N LYS A 65 -9.02 19.61 -9.55
CA LYS A 65 -9.29 20.95 -10.10
C LYS A 65 -8.03 21.71 -10.48
N SER A 66 -6.89 21.46 -9.82
CA SER A 66 -5.62 22.11 -10.15
C SER A 66 -5.04 21.62 -11.48
N VAL A 67 -5.37 20.40 -11.88
CA VAL A 67 -4.93 19.78 -13.14
C VAL A 67 -5.83 20.20 -14.31
N LEU A 68 -7.13 20.33 -14.07
CA LEU A 68 -8.11 20.65 -15.11
C LEU A 68 -7.99 22.10 -15.59
N LYS A 69 -7.78 22.30 -16.88
CA LYS A 69 -7.79 23.63 -17.50
C LYS A 69 -9.20 24.17 -17.70
N ASN A 70 -10.16 23.27 -17.91
CA ASN A 70 -11.58 23.59 -17.97
C ASN A 70 -12.27 22.89 -16.79
N PRO A 71 -13.04 23.58 -15.95
CA PRO A 71 -13.72 22.98 -14.80
C PRO A 71 -14.71 21.85 -15.16
N ASN A 72 -15.10 21.75 -16.42
CA ASN A 72 -16.01 20.70 -16.91
C ASN A 72 -15.27 19.57 -17.65
N SER A 73 -13.93 19.61 -17.74
CA SER A 73 -13.15 18.53 -18.34
C SER A 73 -13.26 17.27 -17.50
N GLU A 74 -13.26 16.13 -18.16
CA GLU A 74 -13.11 14.82 -17.50
C GLU A 74 -11.64 14.60 -17.12
N TRP A 75 -11.43 13.82 -16.10
CA TRP A 75 -10.11 13.42 -15.60
C TRP A 75 -10.08 11.92 -15.35
N PHE A 76 -8.88 11.36 -15.30
CA PHE A 76 -8.64 9.98 -14.93
C PHE A 76 -7.25 9.84 -14.26
N TYR A 77 -6.98 8.67 -13.73
CA TYR A 77 -5.68 8.32 -13.17
C TYR A 77 -4.91 7.46 -14.17
N PRO A 78 -3.93 7.98 -14.92
CA PRO A 78 -3.18 7.20 -15.90
C PRO A 78 -2.12 6.30 -15.27
N ASP A 79 -1.68 6.60 -14.05
CA ASP A 79 -0.59 5.90 -13.39
C ASP A 79 -0.62 6.10 -11.87
N CYS A 80 0.03 5.18 -11.13
CA CYS A 80 0.15 5.22 -9.68
C CYS A 80 1.49 4.62 -9.21
N GLN A 81 1.80 4.83 -7.94
CA GLN A 81 2.92 4.23 -7.23
C GLN A 81 2.44 3.75 -5.86
N TYR A 82 2.79 2.52 -5.45
CA TYR A 82 2.34 1.86 -4.21
C TYR A 82 0.81 1.80 -4.05
N LEU A 83 0.10 1.62 -5.17
CA LEU A 83 -1.36 1.48 -5.23
C LEU A 83 -1.77 0.42 -6.26
N HIS A 84 -0.83 -0.38 -6.79
CA HIS A 84 -1.11 -1.33 -7.86
C HIS A 84 -2.12 -2.39 -7.44
N SER A 85 -2.16 -2.72 -6.15
CA SER A 85 -3.09 -3.69 -5.56
C SER A 85 -4.55 -3.29 -5.69
N ILE A 86 -4.84 -1.99 -5.64
CA ILE A 86 -6.21 -1.44 -5.70
C ILE A 86 -6.44 -0.56 -6.93
N TYR A 87 -5.41 -0.38 -7.78
CA TYR A 87 -5.44 0.61 -8.85
C TYR A 87 -6.52 0.34 -9.89
N SER A 88 -7.27 1.40 -10.21
CA SER A 88 -8.06 1.53 -11.43
C SER A 88 -8.01 2.99 -11.93
N GLU A 89 -8.24 3.21 -13.25
CA GLU A 89 -8.29 4.56 -13.83
C GLU A 89 -9.35 5.47 -13.21
N HIS A 90 -10.30 4.88 -12.48
CA HIS A 90 -11.45 5.56 -11.86
C HIS A 90 -11.71 5.09 -10.43
N ILE A 91 -10.63 4.74 -9.68
CA ILE A 91 -10.77 4.39 -8.26
C ILE A 91 -11.45 5.54 -7.51
N ASP A 92 -12.36 5.22 -6.63
CA ASP A 92 -13.10 6.23 -5.88
C ASP A 92 -12.32 6.74 -4.65
N ASP A 93 -12.70 7.93 -4.18
CA ASP A 93 -12.02 8.59 -3.07
C ASP A 93 -12.19 7.82 -1.74
N TYR A 94 -13.25 7.06 -1.59
CA TYR A 94 -13.50 6.28 -0.37
C TYR A 94 -12.57 5.06 -0.31
N GLU A 95 -12.37 4.37 -1.43
CA GLU A 95 -11.42 3.26 -1.51
C GLU A 95 -9.98 3.72 -1.30
N LEU A 96 -9.59 4.87 -1.90
CA LEU A 96 -8.29 5.51 -1.63
C LEU A 96 -8.13 5.86 -0.15
N PHE A 97 -9.16 6.42 0.46
CA PHE A 97 -9.13 6.80 1.88
C PHE A 97 -8.96 5.56 2.78
N GLN A 98 -9.75 4.50 2.55
CA GLN A 98 -9.65 3.26 3.32
C GLN A 98 -8.27 2.60 3.17
N TYR A 99 -7.70 2.62 1.96
CA TYR A 99 -6.33 2.15 1.74
C TYR A 99 -5.32 2.95 2.56
N MET A 100 -5.46 4.28 2.60
CA MET A 100 -4.56 5.14 3.38
C MET A 100 -4.70 4.94 4.88
N GLU A 101 -5.92 4.71 5.39
CA GLU A 101 -6.14 4.33 6.81
C GLU A 101 -5.45 3.01 7.14
N SER A 102 -5.61 2.00 6.30
CA SER A 102 -4.97 0.69 6.43
C SER A 102 -3.45 0.79 6.40
N LEU A 103 -2.91 1.59 5.48
CA LEU A 103 -1.46 1.85 5.40
C LEU A 103 -0.93 2.55 6.64
N GLU A 104 -1.62 3.58 7.13
CA GLU A 104 -1.22 4.29 8.36
C GLU A 104 -1.19 3.35 9.57
N GLN A 105 -2.17 2.45 9.68
CA GLN A 105 -2.15 1.42 10.72
C GLN A 105 -0.93 0.51 10.57
N ALA A 106 -0.65 0.01 9.37
CA ALA A 106 0.51 -0.85 9.10
C ALA A 106 1.84 -0.15 9.46
N ILE A 107 2.01 1.14 9.11
CA ILE A 107 3.18 1.93 9.47
C ILE A 107 3.32 2.08 10.99
N ASN A 108 2.22 2.34 11.70
CA ASN A 108 2.21 2.46 13.17
C ASN A 108 2.57 1.14 13.86
N ASP A 109 2.22 0.00 13.25
CA ASP A 109 2.57 -1.34 13.71
C ASP A 109 4.03 -1.73 13.32
N GLY A 110 4.72 -0.88 12.55
CA GLY A 110 6.13 -1.04 12.17
C GLY A 110 6.37 -1.73 10.84
N TYR A 111 5.34 -1.92 10.02
CA TYR A 111 5.46 -2.52 8.68
C TYR A 111 5.78 -1.47 7.61
N SER A 112 6.41 -1.92 6.53
CA SER A 112 6.73 -1.04 5.40
C SER A 112 5.55 -0.83 4.45
N VAL A 113 5.61 0.26 3.69
CA VAL A 113 4.66 0.55 2.60
C VAL A 113 4.63 -0.57 1.57
N SER A 114 5.82 -1.10 1.21
CA SER A 114 5.97 -2.20 0.26
C SER A 114 5.28 -3.47 0.76
N LEU A 115 5.46 -3.82 2.04
CA LEU A 115 4.82 -5.00 2.61
C LEU A 115 3.30 -4.86 2.65
N HIS A 116 2.78 -3.68 3.02
CA HIS A 116 1.34 -3.41 3.00
C HIS A 116 0.77 -3.55 1.58
N GLU A 117 1.44 -3.00 0.56
CA GLU A 117 1.04 -3.10 -0.83
C GLU A 117 0.96 -4.55 -1.31
N GLU A 118 2.00 -5.34 -1.05
CA GLU A 118 2.05 -6.76 -1.42
C GLU A 118 1.01 -7.60 -0.66
N PHE A 119 0.77 -7.29 0.63
CA PHE A 119 -0.27 -7.94 1.42
C PHE A 119 -1.66 -7.69 0.84
N ILE A 120 -2.01 -6.44 0.54
CA ILE A 120 -3.31 -6.10 -0.07
C ILE A 120 -3.40 -6.70 -1.48
N GLY A 121 -2.30 -6.73 -2.24
CA GLY A 121 -2.25 -7.37 -3.55
C GLY A 121 -2.57 -8.86 -3.51
N HIS A 122 -2.20 -9.54 -2.43
CA HIS A 122 -2.46 -10.96 -2.26
C HIS A 122 -3.87 -11.24 -1.68
N PHE A 123 -4.24 -10.57 -0.58
CA PHE A 123 -5.48 -10.85 0.15
C PHE A 123 -6.68 -10.05 -0.36
N GLY A 124 -6.45 -8.89 -0.97
CA GLY A 124 -7.48 -8.00 -1.52
C GLY A 124 -8.00 -6.96 -0.53
N ASN A 125 -8.86 -6.06 -1.03
CA ASN A 125 -9.36 -4.89 -0.31
C ASN A 125 -10.21 -5.24 0.95
N SER A 126 -10.74 -6.47 1.03
CA SER A 126 -11.51 -6.92 2.20
C SER A 126 -10.68 -7.02 3.47
N TYR A 127 -9.34 -7.00 3.33
CA TYR A 127 -8.37 -7.17 4.41
C TYR A 127 -7.66 -5.87 4.80
N PHE A 128 -8.23 -4.72 4.47
CA PHE A 128 -7.73 -3.45 4.95
C PHE A 128 -7.70 -3.43 6.49
N GLY A 129 -6.52 -3.14 7.04
CA GLY A 129 -6.28 -3.10 8.49
C GLY A 129 -5.92 -4.42 9.15
N ASP A 130 -5.97 -5.55 8.43
CA ASP A 130 -5.80 -6.88 9.01
C ASP A 130 -4.35 -7.42 8.94
N LEU A 131 -3.40 -6.65 8.39
CA LEU A 131 -2.03 -7.11 8.18
C LEU A 131 -1.40 -7.69 9.46
N SER A 132 -1.50 -6.99 10.58
CA SER A 132 -0.96 -7.43 11.87
C SER A 132 -1.63 -8.71 12.39
N GLU A 133 -2.93 -8.91 12.10
CA GLU A 133 -3.69 -10.08 12.55
C GLU A 133 -3.25 -11.35 11.82
N TYR A 134 -2.91 -11.22 10.53
CA TYR A 134 -2.48 -12.34 9.69
C TYR A 134 -0.98 -12.60 9.74
N TYR A 135 -0.18 -11.64 10.23
CA TYR A 135 1.27 -11.74 10.29
C TYR A 135 1.73 -12.87 11.21
N TYR A 136 2.48 -13.81 10.66
CA TYR A 136 3.07 -14.92 11.42
C TYR A 136 4.54 -14.64 11.80
N GLY A 137 5.34 -14.10 10.86
CA GLY A 137 6.75 -13.83 11.09
C GLY A 137 7.53 -13.57 9.81
N GLU A 138 8.81 -13.19 9.97
CA GLU A 138 9.79 -13.09 8.89
C GLU A 138 10.84 -14.17 9.04
N PHE A 139 11.26 -14.78 7.94
CA PHE A 139 12.25 -15.87 7.90
C PHE A 139 13.08 -15.78 6.62
N ASP A 140 14.33 -16.21 6.68
CA ASP A 140 15.24 -16.18 5.52
C ASP A 140 14.85 -17.19 4.42
N SER A 141 14.02 -18.17 4.75
CA SER A 141 13.56 -19.21 3.83
C SER A 141 12.33 -19.96 4.34
N THR A 142 11.61 -20.61 3.43
CA THR A 142 10.53 -21.56 3.76
C THR A 142 10.99 -22.71 4.67
N LYS A 143 12.26 -23.11 4.53
CA LYS A 143 12.84 -24.12 5.41
C LYS A 143 12.96 -23.62 6.85
N GLU A 144 13.48 -22.43 7.07
CA GLU A 144 13.58 -21.83 8.40
C GLU A 144 12.21 -21.60 9.03
N PHE A 145 11.24 -21.14 8.24
CA PHE A 145 9.84 -21.06 8.65
C PHE A 145 9.32 -22.42 9.13
N CYS A 146 9.53 -23.51 8.36
CA CYS A 146 9.09 -24.84 8.73
C CYS A 146 9.81 -25.38 9.98
N GLU A 147 11.11 -25.09 10.15
CA GLU A 147 11.87 -25.42 11.37
C GLU A 147 11.23 -24.73 12.59
N HIS A 148 11.01 -23.42 12.49
CA HIS A 148 10.35 -22.63 13.55
C HIS A 148 8.92 -23.14 13.85
N TYR A 149 8.14 -23.44 12.80
CA TYR A 149 6.78 -23.97 12.95
C TYR A 149 6.77 -25.29 13.74
N VAL A 150 7.68 -26.21 13.42
CA VAL A 150 7.82 -27.49 14.15
C VAL A 150 8.23 -27.24 15.59
N GLU A 151 9.24 -26.40 15.84
CA GLU A 151 9.71 -26.09 17.19
C GLU A 151 8.64 -25.41 18.05
N SER A 152 7.77 -24.62 17.46
CA SER A 152 6.69 -23.90 18.15
C SER A 152 5.45 -24.75 18.41
N THR A 153 5.22 -25.80 17.60
CA THR A 153 3.98 -26.59 17.64
C THR A 153 4.17 -28.00 18.20
N ILE A 154 5.40 -28.53 18.17
CA ILE A 154 5.71 -29.92 18.56
C ILE A 154 6.76 -29.93 19.67
N ASP A 155 6.51 -30.70 20.74
CA ASP A 155 7.51 -31.01 21.78
C ASP A 155 8.57 -31.96 21.20
N LEU A 156 9.61 -31.41 20.58
CA LEU A 156 10.68 -32.19 19.95
C LEU A 156 11.47 -33.05 20.95
N ASP A 157 11.55 -32.64 22.22
CA ASP A 157 12.25 -33.40 23.26
C ASP A 157 11.56 -34.75 23.54
N SER A 158 10.29 -34.88 23.21
CA SER A 158 9.51 -36.13 23.33
C SER A 158 9.69 -37.08 22.13
N ILE A 159 10.36 -36.63 21.05
CA ILE A 159 10.52 -37.38 19.81
C ILE A 159 11.95 -37.95 19.74
N PRO A 160 12.15 -39.24 19.37
CA PRO A 160 13.48 -39.78 19.17
C PRO A 160 14.31 -39.02 18.11
N ASP A 161 15.60 -38.78 18.39
CA ASP A 161 16.54 -38.03 17.51
C ASP A 161 16.57 -38.56 16.08
N VAL A 162 16.40 -39.88 15.88
CA VAL A 162 16.35 -40.48 14.55
C VAL A 162 15.17 -39.99 13.69
N ILE A 163 14.08 -39.53 14.31
CA ILE A 163 12.91 -38.97 13.62
C ILE A 163 13.16 -37.49 13.35
N THR A 164 13.56 -36.73 14.37
CA THR A 164 13.79 -35.28 14.23
C THR A 164 14.88 -34.99 13.21
N SER A 165 15.96 -35.79 13.16
CA SER A 165 17.05 -35.65 12.19
C SER A 165 16.66 -35.99 10.72
N ASN A 166 15.49 -36.56 10.52
CA ASN A 166 15.00 -36.95 9.18
C ASN A 166 13.74 -36.20 8.77
N ILE A 167 13.38 -35.09 9.42
CA ILE A 167 12.28 -34.23 8.99
C ILE A 167 12.62 -33.63 7.62
N ASN A 168 11.70 -33.78 6.68
CA ASN A 168 11.84 -33.16 5.35
C ASN A 168 11.03 -31.86 5.29
N TYR A 169 11.71 -30.75 5.59
CA TYR A 169 11.09 -29.41 5.63
C TYR A 169 10.59 -28.92 4.26
N ASP A 170 11.21 -29.37 3.15
CA ASP A 170 10.73 -29.00 1.81
C ASP A 170 9.35 -29.62 1.52
N ASN A 171 9.14 -30.89 1.93
CA ASN A 171 7.82 -31.51 1.81
C ASN A 171 6.82 -30.90 2.79
N MET A 172 7.27 -30.46 3.98
CA MET A 172 6.42 -29.81 4.95
C MET A 172 5.88 -28.49 4.42
N TRP A 173 6.72 -27.68 3.76
CA TRP A 173 6.26 -26.44 3.13
C TRP A 173 5.18 -26.71 2.07
N TYR A 174 5.33 -27.78 1.28
CA TYR A 174 4.31 -28.16 0.31
C TYR A 174 2.92 -28.38 0.93
N ASP A 175 2.87 -28.89 2.15
CA ASP A 175 1.61 -29.05 2.89
C ASP A 175 1.16 -27.72 3.57
N LEU A 176 2.10 -26.99 4.19
CA LEU A 176 1.80 -25.76 4.94
C LEU A 176 1.43 -24.55 4.05
N GLN A 177 1.83 -24.52 2.78
CA GLN A 177 1.46 -23.46 1.84
C GLN A 177 -0.06 -23.33 1.58
N HIS A 178 -0.87 -24.28 2.06
CA HIS A 178 -2.32 -24.19 2.06
C HIS A 178 -2.88 -23.33 3.22
N ASP A 179 -2.15 -23.30 4.33
CA ASP A 179 -2.51 -22.60 5.56
C ASP A 179 -1.71 -21.31 5.76
N PHE A 180 -0.65 -21.11 4.97
CA PHE A 180 0.23 -19.94 5.04
C PHE A 180 0.54 -19.40 3.66
N VAL A 181 0.79 -18.09 3.61
CA VAL A 181 1.20 -17.37 2.41
C VAL A 181 2.58 -16.79 2.64
N GLU A 182 3.45 -16.94 1.63
CA GLU A 182 4.76 -16.31 1.55
C GLU A 182 4.65 -15.03 0.73
N ILE A 183 5.08 -13.90 1.28
CA ILE A 183 5.10 -12.58 0.62
C ILE A 183 6.50 -12.01 0.70
N GLU A 184 7.07 -11.64 -0.44
CA GLU A 184 8.35 -10.95 -0.51
C GLU A 184 8.15 -9.43 -0.61
N ALA A 185 8.75 -8.68 0.32
CA ALA A 185 8.80 -7.22 0.29
C ALA A 185 10.15 -6.74 0.85
N ASP A 186 10.72 -5.68 0.25
CA ASP A 186 11.97 -5.05 0.71
C ASP A 186 13.15 -6.03 0.87
N ARG A 187 13.19 -7.12 0.09
CA ARG A 187 14.18 -8.22 0.15
C ARG A 187 14.06 -9.10 1.40
N THR A 188 12.95 -9.06 2.07
CA THR A 188 12.61 -9.88 3.24
C THR A 188 11.43 -10.76 2.86
N THR A 189 11.40 -11.99 3.37
CA THR A 189 10.31 -12.94 3.18
C THR A 189 9.45 -12.96 4.43
N TYR A 190 8.18 -12.68 4.27
CA TYR A 190 7.17 -12.62 5.31
C TYR A 190 6.17 -13.75 5.13
N PHE A 191 5.72 -14.32 6.26
CA PHE A 191 4.72 -15.38 6.26
C PHE A 191 3.46 -14.92 6.96
N PHE A 192 2.32 -15.20 6.33
CA PHE A 192 1.00 -14.84 6.80
C PHE A 192 0.11 -16.06 6.89
N ILE A 193 -0.83 -16.05 7.84
CA ILE A 193 -1.86 -17.10 7.96
C ILE A 193 -2.86 -16.92 6.81
N ASN A 194 -3.16 -18.01 6.11
CA ASN A 194 -4.16 -18.05 5.04
C ASN A 194 -5.44 -18.69 5.59
N HIS A 195 -6.56 -17.99 5.55
CA HIS A 195 -7.85 -18.49 6.05
C HIS A 195 -8.85 -18.80 4.93
#